data_6d88ba01145269bb6d9541cdd1ba9e76
#
_entry.id   6d88ba01145269bb6d9541cdd1ba9e76
#
_cell.length_a   1.000
_cell.length_b   1.000
_cell.length_c   1.000
_cell.angle_alpha   90.00
_cell.angle_beta   90.00
_cell.angle_gamma   90.00
#
_symmetry.space_group_name_H-M   'P 1'
#
loop_
_entity.id
_entity.type
_entity.pdbx_description
1 polymer ?
#
loop_
_entity_poly.entity_id
_entity_poly.type
_entity_poly.pdbx_seq_one_letter_code
_entity_poly.pdbx_strand_id
1 'polypeptide(L)'
;MKLKKNIFDRLSLKKKISLNRQNKLSDQLSLESKKNTQLIEQIKDLQNNKKNDDTGLRSAYLLKSQNWYSQKLTEELDQKVTKQSFIEKELKGLQKKIAIEHQNMTKAVKKADETRKKEAASLEAKRELMIPKIN
;
A
#
# COMPACT_ATOMS: atom_id res chain seq x y z
N MET A 1 -37.33 -0.56 3.97
CA MET A 1 -37.25 -0.20 2.55
C MET A 1 -35.84 -0.34 2.04
N LYS A 2 -35.61 -1.27 1.12
CA LYS A 2 -34.30 -1.39 0.48
C LYS A 2 -34.15 -0.24 -0.53
N LEU A 3 -33.17 0.64 -0.30
CA LEU A 3 -32.78 1.65 -1.27
C LEU A 3 -32.29 0.97 -2.54
N LYS A 4 -32.84 1.36 -3.68
CA LYS A 4 -32.40 0.88 -4.98
C LYS A 4 -30.93 1.24 -5.18
N LYS A 5 -30.07 0.24 -5.41
CA LYS A 5 -28.68 0.46 -5.78
C LYS A 5 -28.64 1.02 -7.20
N ASN A 6 -28.06 2.21 -7.36
CA ASN A 6 -27.81 2.80 -8.67
C ASN A 6 -26.40 2.41 -9.18
N ILE A 7 -26.08 2.82 -10.41
CA ILE A 7 -24.79 2.51 -11.04
C ILE A 7 -23.62 3.07 -10.24
N PHE A 8 -23.79 4.21 -9.59
CA PHE A 8 -22.73 4.83 -8.77
C PHE A 8 -22.53 4.10 -7.44
N ASP A 9 -23.56 3.49 -6.88
CA ASP A 9 -23.41 2.58 -5.71
C ASP A 9 -22.57 1.36 -6.06
N ARG A 10 -22.81 0.77 -7.22
CA ARG A 10 -22.02 -0.36 -7.71
C ARG A 10 -20.57 0.03 -7.98
N LEU A 11 -20.36 1.22 -8.56
CA LEU A 11 -19.03 1.75 -8.81
C LEU A 11 -18.28 2.00 -7.49
N SER A 12 -18.93 2.62 -6.50
CA SER A 12 -18.32 2.86 -5.19
C SER A 12 -17.95 1.56 -4.47
N LEU A 13 -18.81 0.54 -4.56
CA LEU A 13 -18.52 -0.79 -4.00
C LEU A 13 -17.32 -1.44 -4.67
N LYS A 14 -17.25 -1.36 -5.99
CA LYS A 14 -16.12 -1.89 -6.78
C LYS A 14 -14.82 -1.19 -6.39
N LYS A 15 -14.85 0.13 -6.23
CA LYS A 15 -13.71 0.94 -5.79
C LYS A 15 -13.29 0.60 -4.36
N LYS A 16 -14.25 0.36 -3.48
CA LYS A 16 -13.98 -0.06 -2.09
C LYS A 16 -13.28 -1.42 -2.04
N ILE A 17 -13.70 -2.38 -2.85
CA ILE A 17 -13.05 -3.70 -2.95
C ILE A 17 -11.61 -3.53 -3.45
N SER A 18 -11.41 -2.72 -4.49
CA SER A 18 -10.08 -2.42 -5.02
C SER A 18 -9.18 -1.76 -3.98
N LEU A 19 -9.70 -0.79 -3.22
CA LEU A 19 -8.99 -0.12 -2.12
C LEU A 19 -8.56 -1.11 -1.04
N ASN A 20 -9.46 -2.01 -0.64
CA ASN A 20 -9.16 -3.01 0.38
C ASN A 20 -8.01 -3.93 -0.05
N ARG A 21 -7.99 -4.33 -1.32
CA ARG A 21 -6.91 -5.13 -1.89
C ARG A 21 -5.58 -4.37 -1.90
N GLN A 22 -5.63 -3.11 -2.33
CA GLN A 22 -4.44 -2.25 -2.37
C GLN A 22 -3.90 -1.94 -0.98
N ASN A 23 -4.78 -1.74 0.00
CA ASN A 23 -4.38 -1.54 1.39
C ASN A 23 -3.71 -2.77 1.98
N LYS A 24 -4.22 -3.98 1.70
CA LYS A 24 -3.59 -5.23 2.10
C LYS A 24 -2.19 -5.38 1.49
N LEU A 25 -2.06 -5.08 0.21
CA LEU A 25 -0.78 -5.13 -0.48
C LEU A 25 0.20 -4.11 0.11
N SER A 26 -0.26 -2.90 0.41
CA SER A 26 0.53 -1.86 1.08
C SER A 26 1.02 -2.34 2.46
N ASP A 27 0.17 -2.97 3.25
CA ASP A 27 0.53 -3.51 4.55
C ASP A 27 1.57 -4.62 4.43
N GLN A 28 1.43 -5.51 3.47
CA GLN A 28 2.41 -6.57 3.19
C GLN A 28 3.76 -6.00 2.78
N LEU A 29 3.78 -5.01 1.89
CA LEU A 29 5.01 -4.34 1.45
C LEU A 29 5.67 -3.58 2.60
N SER A 30 4.89 -2.94 3.46
CA SER A 30 5.40 -2.25 4.65
C SER A 30 6.05 -3.24 5.62
N LEU A 31 5.46 -4.41 5.80
CA LEU A 31 6.01 -5.46 6.63
C LEU A 31 7.32 -6.01 6.04
N GLU A 32 7.36 -6.24 4.74
CA GLU A 32 8.58 -6.67 4.03
C GLU A 32 9.68 -5.61 4.14
N SER A 33 9.33 -4.34 4.00
CA SER A 33 10.25 -3.21 4.17
C SER A 33 10.87 -3.23 5.56
N LYS A 34 10.06 -3.41 6.60
CA LYS A 34 10.53 -3.47 7.98
C LYS A 34 11.48 -4.64 8.21
N LYS A 35 11.13 -5.83 7.74
CA LYS A 35 11.96 -7.03 7.84
C LYS A 35 13.30 -6.84 7.11
N ASN A 36 13.24 -6.30 5.90
CA ASN A 36 14.44 -6.06 5.10
C ASN A 36 15.35 -5.03 5.73
N THR A 37 14.80 -3.96 6.30
CA THR A 37 15.57 -2.94 7.03
C THR A 37 16.26 -3.54 8.26
N GLN A 38 15.58 -4.42 8.99
CA GLN A 38 16.17 -5.14 10.13
C GLN A 38 17.33 -6.03 9.69
N LEU A 39 17.19 -6.73 8.55
CA LEU A 39 18.27 -7.55 7.98
C LEU A 39 19.47 -6.68 7.59
N ILE A 40 19.24 -5.53 7.00
CA ILE A 40 20.30 -4.57 6.65
C ILE A 40 21.06 -4.14 7.90
N GLU A 41 20.35 -3.79 8.97
CA GLU A 41 20.97 -3.42 10.24
C GLU A 41 21.80 -4.56 10.83
N GLN A 42 21.27 -5.78 10.81
CA GLN A 42 21.98 -6.97 11.29
C GLN A 42 23.28 -7.22 10.50
N ILE A 43 23.23 -7.08 9.19
CA ILE A 43 24.42 -7.23 8.33
C ILE A 43 25.47 -6.16 8.65
N LYS A 44 25.02 -4.90 8.82
CA LYS A 44 25.92 -3.79 9.20
C LYS A 44 26.56 -4.02 10.54
N ASP A 45 25.79 -4.53 11.52
CA ASP A 45 26.32 -4.87 12.85
C ASP A 45 27.37 -5.99 12.77
N LEU A 46 27.13 -7.00 11.98
CA LEU A 46 28.10 -8.07 11.73
C LEU A 46 29.38 -7.54 11.09
N GLN A 47 29.27 -6.62 10.14
CA GLN A 47 30.42 -5.97 9.53
C GLN A 47 31.21 -5.12 10.54
N ASN A 48 30.53 -4.39 11.40
CA ASN A 48 31.14 -3.56 12.44
C ASN A 48 31.82 -4.40 13.53
N ASN A 49 31.18 -5.45 13.99
CA ASN A 49 31.74 -6.38 14.97
C ASN A 49 33.02 -7.04 14.45
N LYS A 50 33.07 -7.34 13.17
CA LYS A 50 34.22 -7.94 12.54
C LYS A 50 35.42 -7.02 12.46
N LYS A 51 35.20 -5.70 12.27
CA LYS A 51 36.25 -4.69 12.28
C LYS A 51 36.86 -4.50 13.66
N ASN A 52 36.08 -4.74 14.72
CA ASN A 52 36.51 -4.61 16.11
C ASN A 52 37.28 -5.86 16.62
N ASP A 53 37.12 -7.00 15.95
CA ASP A 53 37.77 -8.26 16.31
C ASP A 53 39.17 -8.42 15.67
N ASP A 54 39.74 -7.37 15.14
CA ASP A 54 41.04 -7.42 14.47
C ASP A 54 42.18 -7.45 15.48
N THR A 55 42.30 -8.55 16.22
CA THR A 55 43.31 -8.77 17.22
C THR A 55 44.37 -9.79 16.72
N GLY A 56 45.48 -9.28 16.20
CA GLY A 56 46.73 -10.03 16.19
C GLY A 56 46.96 -11.04 15.07
N LEU A 57 47.96 -11.83 15.23
CA LEU A 57 48.51 -12.83 14.29
C LEU A 57 47.44 -13.83 13.82
N ARG A 58 47.04 -13.69 12.55
CA ARG A 58 46.11 -14.62 11.91
C ARG A 58 46.81 -15.44 10.86
N SER A 59 46.51 -16.74 10.78
CA SER A 59 47.00 -17.58 9.71
C SER A 59 46.45 -17.08 8.35
N ALA A 60 47.17 -17.32 7.28
CA ALA A 60 46.75 -17.00 5.91
C ALA A 60 45.40 -17.62 5.58
N TYR A 61 45.10 -18.79 6.12
CA TYR A 61 43.79 -19.46 5.99
C TYR A 61 42.67 -18.67 6.62
N LEU A 62 42.88 -18.20 7.85
CA LEU A 62 41.87 -17.36 8.57
C LEU A 62 41.63 -16.04 7.85
N LEU A 63 42.67 -15.40 7.32
CA LEU A 63 42.55 -14.18 6.51
C LEU A 63 41.70 -14.40 5.24
N LYS A 64 41.95 -15.50 4.52
CA LYS A 64 41.15 -15.87 3.35
C LYS A 64 39.71 -16.11 3.71
N SER A 65 39.43 -16.83 4.78
CA SER A 65 38.11 -17.11 5.30
C SER A 65 37.36 -15.82 5.65
N GLN A 66 38.02 -14.89 6.31
CA GLN A 66 37.46 -13.62 6.68
C GLN A 66 37.18 -12.70 5.50
N ASN A 67 38.12 -12.69 4.53
CA ASN A 67 37.91 -11.92 3.31
C ASN A 67 36.71 -12.45 2.53
N TRP A 68 36.58 -13.77 2.44
CA TRP A 68 35.41 -14.41 1.82
C TRP A 68 34.13 -14.07 2.53
N TYR A 69 34.12 -14.13 3.88
CA TYR A 69 32.96 -13.80 4.71
C TYR A 69 32.59 -12.32 4.58
N SER A 70 33.56 -11.41 4.63
CA SER A 70 33.36 -9.98 4.40
C SER A 70 32.75 -9.70 3.04
N GLN A 71 33.26 -10.38 2.01
CA GLN A 71 32.75 -10.23 0.64
C GLN A 71 31.31 -10.71 0.54
N LYS A 72 30.97 -11.82 1.17
CA LYS A 72 29.61 -12.34 1.23
C LYS A 72 28.65 -11.39 1.96
N LEU A 73 29.08 -10.82 3.07
CA LEU A 73 28.28 -9.82 3.80
C LEU A 73 28.03 -8.58 2.93
N THR A 74 29.04 -8.11 2.21
CA THR A 74 28.89 -6.96 1.32
C THR A 74 27.93 -7.26 0.17
N GLU A 75 28.03 -8.43 -0.44
CA GLU A 75 27.11 -8.88 -1.49
C GLU A 75 25.67 -8.94 -0.97
N GLU A 76 25.45 -9.54 0.20
CA GLU A 76 24.14 -9.62 0.84
C GLU A 76 23.59 -8.24 1.17
N LEU A 77 24.44 -7.35 1.68
CA LEU A 77 24.04 -5.97 1.96
C LEU A 77 23.59 -5.24 0.70
N ASP A 78 24.34 -5.36 -0.40
CA ASP A 78 24.00 -4.74 -1.68
C ASP A 78 22.66 -5.27 -2.21
N GLN A 79 22.42 -6.56 -2.11
CA GLN A 79 21.15 -7.18 -2.51
C GLN A 79 19.99 -6.65 -1.67
N LYS A 80 20.16 -6.55 -0.36
CA LYS A 80 19.12 -6.06 0.55
C LYS A 80 18.84 -4.57 0.35
N VAL A 81 19.85 -3.76 0.12
CA VAL A 81 19.71 -2.33 -0.18
C VAL A 81 18.97 -2.13 -1.51
N THR A 82 19.31 -2.89 -2.53
CA THR A 82 18.62 -2.86 -3.83
C THR A 82 17.16 -3.26 -3.68
N LYS A 83 16.88 -4.32 -2.93
CA LYS A 83 15.52 -4.77 -2.61
C LYS A 83 14.74 -3.69 -1.86
N GLN A 84 15.36 -3.02 -0.90
CA GLN A 84 14.73 -1.94 -0.13
C GLN A 84 14.34 -0.78 -1.03
N SER A 85 15.21 -0.38 -1.94
CA SER A 85 14.91 0.68 -2.92
C SER A 85 13.71 0.31 -3.80
N PHE A 86 13.64 -0.93 -4.24
CA PHE A 86 12.51 -1.45 -5.02
C PHE A 86 11.20 -1.42 -4.23
N ILE A 87 11.23 -1.90 -2.98
CA ILE A 87 10.06 -1.91 -2.09
C ILE A 87 9.56 -0.48 -1.86
N GLU A 88 10.46 0.46 -1.60
CA GLU A 88 10.10 1.87 -1.39
C GLU A 88 9.44 2.50 -2.62
N LYS A 89 9.92 2.20 -3.80
CA LYS A 89 9.30 2.66 -5.07
C LYS A 89 7.91 2.07 -5.25
N GLU A 90 7.76 0.77 -4.99
CA GLU A 90 6.47 0.09 -5.07
C GLU A 90 5.47 0.67 -4.06
N LEU A 91 5.90 0.93 -2.82
CA LEU A 91 5.07 1.57 -1.79
C LEU A 91 4.61 2.96 -2.20
N LYS A 92 5.52 3.79 -2.72
CA LYS A 92 5.15 5.13 -3.20
C LYS A 92 4.13 5.09 -4.32
N GLY A 93 4.34 4.21 -5.30
CA GLY A 93 3.41 4.02 -6.42
C GLY A 93 2.05 3.54 -5.94
N LEU A 94 2.03 2.61 -5.00
CA LEU A 94 0.81 2.06 -4.44
C LEU A 94 0.05 3.10 -3.59
N GLN A 95 0.75 3.89 -2.79
CA GLN A 95 0.14 4.99 -2.02
C GLN A 95 -0.53 6.02 -2.92
N LYS A 96 0.09 6.36 -4.05
CA LYS A 96 -0.52 7.26 -5.05
C LYS A 96 -1.80 6.65 -5.65
N LYS A 97 -1.76 5.37 -6.00
CA LYS A 97 -2.93 4.65 -6.51
C LYS A 97 -4.06 4.62 -5.49
N ILE A 98 -3.74 4.33 -4.23
CA ILE A 98 -4.70 4.31 -3.13
C ILE A 98 -5.36 5.69 -2.97
N ALA A 99 -4.58 6.76 -3.01
CA ALA A 99 -5.11 8.13 -2.91
C ALA A 99 -6.07 8.44 -4.06
N ILE A 100 -5.71 8.10 -5.29
CA ILE A 100 -6.57 8.31 -6.48
C ILE A 100 -7.84 7.48 -6.39
N GLU A 101 -7.73 6.20 -6.02
CA GLU A 101 -8.89 5.30 -5.88
C GLU A 101 -9.82 5.77 -4.77
N HIS A 102 -9.27 6.27 -3.66
CA HIS A 102 -10.06 6.85 -2.57
C HIS A 102 -10.84 8.07 -3.02
N GLN A 103 -10.21 8.98 -3.78
CA GLN A 103 -10.89 10.14 -4.36
C GLN A 103 -12.00 9.71 -5.31
N ASN A 104 -11.73 8.72 -6.16
CA ASN A 104 -12.72 8.19 -7.11
C ASN A 104 -13.90 7.54 -6.40
N MET A 105 -13.64 6.81 -5.31
CA MET A 105 -14.69 6.22 -4.48
C MET A 105 -15.55 7.30 -3.83
N THR A 106 -14.94 8.35 -3.27
CA THR A 106 -15.65 9.47 -2.65
C THR A 106 -16.53 10.19 -3.67
N LYS A 107 -16.02 10.42 -4.88
CA LYS A 107 -16.80 11.02 -5.97
C LYS A 107 -17.98 10.14 -6.39
N ALA A 108 -17.77 8.81 -6.46
CA ALA A 108 -18.83 7.87 -6.80
C ALA A 108 -19.93 7.84 -5.74
N VAL A 109 -19.57 7.85 -4.46
CA VAL A 109 -20.52 7.93 -3.34
C VAL A 109 -21.34 9.23 -3.42
N LYS A 110 -20.68 10.34 -3.64
CA LYS A 110 -21.32 11.65 -3.79
C LYS A 110 -22.31 11.67 -4.95
N LYS A 111 -21.92 11.13 -6.11
CA LYS A 111 -22.81 11.04 -7.28
C LYS A 111 -23.97 10.09 -7.05
N ALA A 112 -23.78 9.01 -6.31
CA ALA A 112 -24.85 8.10 -5.92
C ALA A 112 -25.91 8.83 -5.07
N ASP A 113 -25.46 9.60 -4.09
CA ASP A 113 -26.35 10.38 -3.23
C ASP A 113 -27.09 11.48 -3.99
N GLU A 114 -26.39 12.19 -4.87
CA GLU A 114 -27.00 13.21 -5.72
C GLU A 114 -28.07 12.61 -6.67
N THR A 115 -27.80 11.45 -7.23
CA THR A 115 -28.74 10.74 -8.11
C THR A 115 -29.99 10.31 -7.34
N ARG A 116 -29.81 9.78 -6.12
CA ARG A 116 -30.94 9.42 -5.25
C ARG A 116 -31.81 10.63 -4.89
N LYS A 117 -31.18 11.76 -4.59
CA LYS A 117 -31.90 13.01 -4.29
C LYS A 117 -32.69 13.50 -5.51
N LYS A 118 -32.11 13.46 -6.71
CA LYS A 118 -32.79 13.84 -7.95
C LYS A 118 -33.97 12.92 -8.26
N GLU A 119 -33.80 11.61 -8.09
CA GLU A 119 -34.86 10.62 -8.27
C GLU A 119 -36.00 10.83 -7.28
N ALA A 120 -35.69 11.07 -6.02
CA ALA A 120 -36.67 11.37 -4.98
C ALA A 120 -37.46 12.65 -5.29
N ALA A 121 -36.76 13.71 -5.69
CA ALA A 121 -37.40 14.98 -6.09
C ALA A 121 -38.28 14.80 -7.33
N SER A 122 -37.84 14.02 -8.32
CA SER A 122 -38.64 13.72 -9.51
C SER A 122 -39.89 12.92 -9.18
N LEU A 123 -39.81 11.94 -8.29
CA LEU A 123 -40.95 11.15 -7.83
C LEU A 123 -41.96 12.03 -7.07
N GLU A 124 -41.47 12.90 -6.23
CA GLU A 124 -42.31 13.81 -5.45
C GLU A 124 -43.03 14.80 -6.37
N ALA A 125 -42.35 15.37 -7.34
CA ALA A 125 -42.95 16.22 -8.36
C ALA A 125 -44.04 15.50 -9.16
N LYS A 126 -43.81 14.23 -9.53
CA LYS A 126 -44.84 13.42 -10.19
C LYS A 126 -46.05 13.13 -9.31
N ARG A 127 -45.83 12.91 -8.01
CA ARG A 127 -46.91 12.71 -7.06
C ARG A 127 -47.75 13.99 -6.90
N GLU A 128 -47.14 15.15 -6.85
CA GLU A 128 -47.84 16.45 -6.76
C GLU A 128 -48.68 16.69 -8.01
N LEU A 129 -48.20 16.31 -9.19
CA LEU A 129 -48.96 16.42 -10.43
C LEU A 129 -50.16 15.47 -10.50
N MET A 130 -50.12 14.36 -9.76
CA MET A 130 -51.20 13.38 -9.69
C MET A 130 -52.24 13.67 -8.63
N ILE A 131 -52.00 14.55 -7.70
CA ILE A 131 -52.95 14.94 -6.68
C ILE A 131 -53.94 15.95 -7.28
N PRO A 132 -55.29 15.67 -7.29
CA PRO A 132 -56.25 16.62 -7.82
C PRO A 132 -56.21 17.88 -6.96
N LYS A 133 -56.08 19.05 -7.60
CA LYS A 133 -56.22 20.31 -6.91
C LYS A 133 -57.67 20.49 -6.48
N ILE A 134 -57.90 20.47 -5.17
CA ILE A 134 -59.19 20.82 -4.57
C ILE A 134 -59.24 22.34 -4.50
N ASN A 135 -60.11 22.91 -5.30
CA ASN A 135 -60.42 24.34 -5.20
C ASN A 135 -61.50 24.55 -4.15
#